data_aed205c67a94a958fcfa8ba89a8fb7ec
#
_entry.id   aed205c67a94a958fcfa8ba89a8fb7ec
#
_cell.length_a   1.000
_cell.length_b   1.000
_cell.length_c   1.000
_cell.angle_alpha   90.00
_cell.angle_beta   90.00
_cell.angle_gamma   90.00
#
_symmetry.space_group_name_H-M   'P 1'
#
loop_
_entity.id
_entity.type
_entity.pdbx_description
1 polymer ?
#
loop_
_entity_poly.entity_id
_entity_poly.type
_entity_poly.pdbx_seq_one_letter_code
_entity_poly.pdbx_strand_id
1 'polypeptide(L)'
;MRTAAESLPRAPRGCTLFGMLDLIMYEPEIPPNTGNIIRLCANVGASLHLVHPLGFEMEARSLRRAGLDYHELATVTEHETLEACLQTLKPARLFALSTKGTRTLYDQRFQAGDAFLLGPETRGLPDTVLESPVLDGILRVPMRERNRSLNVSNTAAVVLYEAWRQIGFPGGA
;
A
#
# COMPACT_ATOMS: atom_id res chain seq x y z
N MET A 1 -40.73 18.48 -1.80
CA MET A 1 -39.34 18.42 -2.28
C MET A 1 -38.69 17.20 -1.68
N ARG A 2 -38.50 16.13 -2.49
CA ARG A 2 -37.85 14.89 -2.04
C ARG A 2 -36.38 15.00 -2.46
N THR A 3 -35.47 14.98 -1.52
CA THR A 3 -34.05 14.90 -1.73
C THR A 3 -33.71 13.51 -2.25
N ALA A 4 -33.11 13.46 -3.44
CA ALA A 4 -32.60 12.25 -4.04
C ALA A 4 -31.41 11.75 -3.18
N ALA A 5 -31.58 10.56 -2.59
CA ALA A 5 -30.47 9.82 -2.01
C ALA A 5 -29.62 9.28 -3.17
N GLU A 6 -28.44 9.84 -3.38
CA GLU A 6 -27.42 9.28 -4.27
C GLU A 6 -27.06 7.87 -3.77
N SER A 7 -27.42 6.89 -4.55
CA SER A 7 -27.06 5.49 -4.29
C SER A 7 -25.56 5.31 -4.47
N LEU A 8 -24.89 4.89 -3.42
CA LEU A 8 -23.49 4.44 -3.47
C LEU A 8 -23.33 3.33 -4.54
N PRO A 9 -22.25 3.35 -5.33
CA PRO A 9 -22.00 2.31 -6.32
C PRO A 9 -21.89 0.95 -5.64
N ARG A 10 -22.64 -0.02 -6.15
CA ARG A 10 -22.59 -1.41 -5.68
C ARG A 10 -21.19 -1.97 -5.95
N ALA A 11 -20.56 -2.52 -4.91
CA ALA A 11 -19.33 -3.29 -5.03
C ALA A 11 -19.47 -4.42 -6.09
N PRO A 12 -18.43 -4.68 -6.92
CA PRO A 12 -18.45 -5.75 -7.88
C PRO A 12 -18.64 -7.09 -7.18
N ARG A 13 -19.56 -7.92 -7.71
CA ARG A 13 -19.86 -9.25 -7.18
C ARG A 13 -18.65 -10.15 -7.35
N GLY A 14 -18.06 -10.62 -6.26
CA GLY A 14 -16.96 -11.58 -6.26
C GLY A 14 -15.71 -11.17 -5.51
N CYS A 15 -15.65 -9.98 -4.93
CA CYS A 15 -14.55 -9.60 -4.08
C CYS A 15 -14.75 -10.19 -2.68
N THR A 16 -13.96 -11.19 -2.32
CA THR A 16 -13.77 -11.58 -0.92
C THR A 16 -13.31 -10.35 -0.16
N LEU A 17 -13.69 -10.19 1.11
CA LEU A 17 -13.33 -9.05 1.99
C LEU A 17 -11.80 -8.82 2.18
N PHE A 18 -10.97 -9.74 1.67
CA PHE A 18 -9.52 -9.64 1.57
C PHE A 18 -9.15 -9.07 0.20
N GLY A 19 -8.41 -7.94 0.19
CA GLY A 19 -7.84 -7.39 -1.03
C GLY A 19 -8.63 -6.23 -1.66
N MET A 20 -9.29 -5.39 -0.86
CA MET A 20 -9.88 -4.14 -1.38
C MET A 20 -8.84 -3.08 -1.73
N LEU A 21 -7.69 -3.11 -1.07
CA LEU A 21 -6.52 -2.26 -1.31
C LEU A 21 -5.27 -3.13 -1.23
N ASP A 22 -4.27 -2.81 -2.03
CA ASP A 22 -3.01 -3.52 -2.04
C ASP A 22 -1.86 -2.56 -1.75
N LEU A 23 -0.91 -3.03 -0.95
CA LEU A 23 0.32 -2.31 -0.68
C LEU A 23 1.51 -3.12 -1.19
N ILE A 24 2.34 -2.50 -2.00
CA ILE A 24 3.55 -3.12 -2.56
C ILE A 24 4.76 -2.42 -1.97
N MET A 25 5.65 -3.16 -1.32
CA MET A 25 6.95 -2.69 -0.88
C MET A 25 8.01 -3.19 -1.86
N TYR A 26 8.63 -2.26 -2.55
CA TYR A 26 9.71 -2.53 -3.50
C TYR A 26 11.04 -2.56 -2.76
N GLU A 27 11.68 -3.72 -2.71
CA GLU A 27 12.98 -3.96 -2.10
C GLU A 27 13.12 -3.37 -0.67
N PRO A 28 12.25 -3.72 0.29
CA PRO A 28 12.30 -3.15 1.63
C PRO A 28 13.60 -3.54 2.34
N GLU A 29 14.17 -2.60 3.11
CA GLU A 29 15.50 -2.73 3.72
C GLU A 29 15.46 -2.86 5.24
N ILE A 30 14.42 -2.36 5.91
CA ILE A 30 14.35 -2.21 7.37
C ILE A 30 13.28 -3.11 7.97
N PRO A 31 13.63 -4.26 8.62
CA PRO A 31 12.66 -5.23 9.15
C PRO A 31 11.57 -4.64 10.06
N PRO A 32 11.88 -3.74 11.02
CA PRO A 32 10.85 -3.12 11.86
C PRO A 32 9.77 -2.36 11.09
N ASN A 33 10.11 -1.72 9.97
CA ASN A 33 9.12 -1.04 9.13
C ASN A 33 8.18 -2.05 8.48
N THR A 34 8.73 -3.13 7.92
CA THR A 34 7.94 -4.21 7.33
C THR A 34 7.01 -4.86 8.37
N GLY A 35 7.50 -5.11 9.58
CA GLY A 35 6.68 -5.64 10.67
C GLY A 35 5.49 -4.72 11.02
N ASN A 36 5.73 -3.41 11.11
CA ASN A 36 4.67 -2.43 11.35
C ASN A 36 3.65 -2.40 10.20
N ILE A 37 4.11 -2.53 8.95
CA ILE A 37 3.26 -2.53 7.76
C ILE A 37 2.42 -3.81 7.67
N ILE A 38 2.96 -4.97 8.04
CA ILE A 38 2.21 -6.23 8.12
C ILE A 38 1.00 -6.05 9.05
N ARG A 39 1.25 -5.54 10.26
CA ARG A 39 0.16 -5.27 11.24
C ARG A 39 -0.82 -4.24 10.75
N LEU A 40 -0.35 -3.19 10.09
CA LEU A 40 -1.20 -2.16 9.48
C LEU A 40 -2.13 -2.76 8.43
N CYS A 41 -1.60 -3.57 7.50
CA CYS A 41 -2.38 -4.22 6.46
C CYS A 41 -3.45 -5.15 7.04
N ALA A 42 -3.11 -5.93 8.07
CA ALA A 42 -4.08 -6.76 8.79
C ALA A 42 -5.22 -5.92 9.41
N ASN A 43 -4.89 -4.75 10.00
CA ASN A 43 -5.89 -3.87 10.61
C ASN A 43 -6.86 -3.23 9.61
N VAL A 44 -6.40 -2.90 8.41
CA VAL A 44 -7.24 -2.23 7.38
C VAL A 44 -7.81 -3.22 6.36
N GLY A 45 -7.45 -4.51 6.43
CA GLY A 45 -7.87 -5.53 5.48
C GLY A 45 -7.22 -5.37 4.10
N ALA A 46 -6.00 -4.81 4.03
CA ALA A 46 -5.22 -4.70 2.82
C ALA A 46 -4.30 -5.92 2.64
N SER A 47 -3.98 -6.27 1.38
CA SER A 47 -2.92 -7.24 1.08
C SER A 47 -1.56 -6.55 1.02
N LEU A 48 -0.51 -7.23 1.50
CA LEU A 48 0.87 -6.76 1.42
C LEU A 48 1.66 -7.62 0.44
N HIS A 49 2.35 -6.97 -0.48
CA HIS A 49 3.24 -7.58 -1.45
C HIS A 49 4.66 -7.08 -1.24
N LEU A 50 5.60 -8.00 -1.05
CA LEU A 50 7.02 -7.70 -0.89
C LEU A 50 7.76 -8.10 -2.16
N VAL A 51 8.46 -7.16 -2.78
CA VAL A 51 9.25 -7.40 -3.99
C VAL A 51 10.73 -7.50 -3.64
N HIS A 52 11.35 -8.61 -4.03
CA HIS A 52 12.77 -8.88 -3.81
C HIS A 52 13.70 -7.95 -4.63
N PRO A 53 14.98 -7.79 -4.18
CA PRO A 53 15.56 -8.37 -2.98
C PRO A 53 15.09 -7.71 -1.69
N LEU A 54 14.90 -8.51 -0.64
CA LEU A 54 14.66 -7.96 0.70
C LEU A 54 16.01 -7.73 1.39
N GLY A 55 16.16 -6.61 2.09
CA GLY A 55 17.34 -6.30 2.89
C GLY A 55 17.49 -7.14 4.17
N PHE A 56 16.63 -8.16 4.34
CA PHE A 56 16.56 -9.02 5.52
C PHE A 56 15.91 -10.37 5.17
N GLU A 57 16.09 -11.35 6.06
CA GLU A 57 15.41 -12.64 5.93
C GLU A 57 14.05 -12.62 6.62
N MET A 58 13.01 -13.02 5.88
CA MET A 58 11.64 -13.19 6.39
C MET A 58 11.51 -14.51 7.16
N GLU A 59 12.32 -14.68 8.23
CA GLU A 59 12.17 -15.85 9.09
C GLU A 59 10.90 -15.75 9.95
N ALA A 60 10.05 -16.77 9.88
CA ALA A 60 8.85 -16.90 10.73
C ALA A 60 9.16 -16.73 12.24
N ARG A 61 10.38 -17.04 12.65
CA ARG A 61 10.86 -16.89 14.03
C ARG A 61 11.12 -15.44 14.42
N SER A 62 11.64 -14.63 13.47
CA SER A 62 11.90 -13.20 13.65
C SER A 62 10.61 -12.40 13.66
N LEU A 63 9.65 -12.76 12.83
CA LEU A 63 8.31 -12.16 12.77
C LEU A 63 7.51 -12.43 14.05
N ARG A 64 7.56 -13.66 14.60
CA ARG A 64 6.95 -13.98 15.89
C ARG A 64 7.58 -13.23 17.07
N ARG A 65 8.90 -13.00 17.05
CA ARG A 65 9.59 -12.18 18.07
C ARG A 65 9.15 -10.70 17.98
N ALA A 66 8.76 -10.22 16.80
CA ALA A 66 8.16 -8.91 16.61
C ALA A 66 6.68 -8.86 17.05
N GLY A 67 6.12 -9.97 17.58
CA GLY A 67 4.74 -10.03 18.06
C GLY A 67 3.70 -10.10 16.94
N LEU A 68 4.07 -10.59 15.75
CA LEU A 68 3.16 -10.80 14.64
C LEU A 68 2.47 -12.17 14.76
N ASP A 69 1.16 -12.17 14.68
CA ASP A 69 0.34 -13.37 14.72
C ASP A 69 0.21 -14.03 13.34
N TYR A 70 -0.19 -15.31 13.33
CA TYR A 70 -0.40 -16.08 12.09
C TYR A 70 -1.42 -15.43 11.14
N HIS A 71 -2.43 -14.76 11.69
CA HIS A 71 -3.45 -14.05 10.90
C HIS A 71 -2.90 -12.80 10.20
N GLU A 72 -1.96 -12.10 10.81
CA GLU A 72 -1.32 -10.92 10.23
C GLU A 72 -0.42 -11.29 9.04
N LEU A 73 0.20 -12.49 9.07
CA LEU A 73 1.05 -12.99 8.00
C LEU A 73 0.26 -13.54 6.80
N ALA A 74 -1.00 -13.90 6.98
CA ALA A 74 -1.83 -14.47 5.91
C ALA A 74 -2.09 -13.51 4.74
N THR A 75 -1.84 -12.22 4.92
CA THR A 75 -2.02 -11.18 3.90
C THR A 75 -0.72 -10.80 3.18
N VAL A 76 0.40 -11.48 3.47
CA VAL A 76 1.72 -11.16 2.91
C VAL A 76 2.07 -12.13 1.79
N THR A 77 2.45 -11.60 0.63
CA THR A 77 2.93 -12.38 -0.52
C THR A 77 4.28 -11.82 -0.98
N GLU A 78 5.26 -12.71 -1.22
CA GLU A 78 6.56 -12.33 -1.75
C GLU A 78 6.61 -12.55 -3.26
N HIS A 79 7.33 -11.69 -3.97
CA HIS A 79 7.51 -11.72 -5.43
C HIS A 79 8.97 -11.47 -5.80
N GLU A 80 9.47 -12.22 -6.76
CA GLU A 80 10.86 -12.09 -7.23
C GLU A 80 11.11 -10.73 -7.92
N THR A 81 10.12 -10.19 -8.62
CA THR A 81 10.21 -8.91 -9.32
C THR A 81 8.91 -8.12 -9.22
N LEU A 82 8.98 -6.81 -9.48
CA LEU A 82 7.79 -5.96 -9.56
C LEU A 82 6.84 -6.41 -10.68
N GLU A 83 7.38 -6.84 -11.81
CA GLU A 83 6.60 -7.35 -12.94
C GLU A 83 5.81 -8.60 -12.56
N ALA A 84 6.44 -9.55 -11.86
CA ALA A 84 5.77 -10.76 -11.37
C ALA A 84 4.67 -10.42 -10.37
N CYS A 85 4.91 -9.44 -9.48
CA CYS A 85 3.92 -8.91 -8.57
C CYS A 85 2.70 -8.35 -9.32
N LEU A 86 2.93 -7.48 -10.29
CA LEU A 86 1.86 -6.82 -11.06
C LEU A 86 1.09 -7.81 -11.94
N GLN A 87 1.75 -8.82 -12.50
CA GLN A 87 1.10 -9.89 -13.26
C GLN A 87 0.15 -10.73 -12.40
N THR A 88 0.53 -10.95 -11.13
CA THR A 88 -0.28 -11.71 -10.17
C THR A 88 -1.44 -10.86 -9.65
N LEU A 89 -1.15 -9.64 -9.24
CA LEU A 89 -2.08 -8.74 -8.57
C LEU A 89 -3.12 -8.15 -9.51
N LYS A 90 -2.69 -7.70 -10.70
CA LYS A 90 -3.54 -7.02 -11.71
C LYS A 90 -4.37 -5.90 -11.10
N PRO A 91 -3.74 -4.92 -10.44
CA PRO A 91 -4.46 -3.87 -9.75
C PRO A 91 -5.31 -3.05 -10.72
N ALA A 92 -6.43 -2.50 -10.24
CA ALA A 92 -7.25 -1.60 -11.04
C ALA A 92 -6.48 -0.33 -11.42
N ARG A 93 -5.69 0.19 -10.47
CA ARG A 93 -4.76 1.31 -10.66
C ARG A 93 -3.55 1.15 -9.72
N LEU A 94 -2.41 1.65 -10.15
CA LEU A 94 -1.16 1.63 -9.40
C LEU A 94 -0.63 3.03 -9.15
N PHE A 95 -0.48 3.41 -7.89
CA PHE A 95 0.06 4.70 -7.46
C PHE A 95 1.39 4.54 -6.73
N ALA A 96 2.43 5.18 -7.22
CA ALA A 96 3.70 5.26 -6.51
C ALA A 96 3.68 6.38 -5.46
N LEU A 97 4.25 6.13 -4.28
CA LEU A 97 4.48 7.13 -3.23
C LEU A 97 5.93 7.60 -3.28
N SER A 98 6.12 8.88 -3.57
CA SER A 98 7.46 9.47 -3.64
C SER A 98 7.43 10.95 -3.28
N THR A 99 8.50 11.45 -2.70
CA THR A 99 8.71 12.89 -2.49
C THR A 99 8.86 13.67 -3.81
N LYS A 100 9.14 12.97 -4.91
CA LYS A 100 9.20 13.52 -6.27
C LYS A 100 7.80 13.71 -6.89
N GLY A 101 6.75 13.20 -6.26
CA GLY A 101 5.37 13.36 -6.74
C GLY A 101 4.95 14.82 -6.81
N THR A 102 4.28 15.20 -7.89
CA THR A 102 3.73 16.55 -8.09
C THR A 102 2.31 16.68 -7.57
N ARG A 103 1.56 15.57 -7.49
CA ARG A 103 0.20 15.52 -6.97
C ARG A 103 0.22 15.11 -5.50
N THR A 104 -0.61 15.76 -4.67
CA THR A 104 -0.74 15.32 -3.29
C THR A 104 -1.63 14.09 -3.17
N LEU A 105 -1.40 13.29 -2.14
CA LEU A 105 -2.23 12.15 -1.81
C LEU A 105 -3.72 12.54 -1.70
N TYR A 106 -4.00 13.71 -1.12
CA TYR A 106 -5.35 14.17 -0.81
C TYR A 106 -6.12 14.72 -2.02
N ASP A 107 -5.44 14.98 -3.13
CA ASP A 107 -6.06 15.39 -4.40
C ASP A 107 -6.49 14.17 -5.23
N GLN A 108 -6.14 12.96 -4.80
CA GLN A 108 -6.46 11.72 -5.47
C GLN A 108 -7.75 11.11 -4.92
N ARG A 109 -8.63 10.68 -5.83
CA ARG A 109 -9.80 9.85 -5.49
C ARG A 109 -9.41 8.38 -5.60
N PHE A 110 -9.55 7.65 -4.49
CA PHE A 110 -9.27 6.22 -4.41
C PHE A 110 -10.53 5.37 -4.52
N GLN A 111 -10.33 4.13 -4.96
CA GLN A 111 -11.39 3.12 -5.10
C GLN A 111 -10.86 1.74 -4.74
N ALA A 112 -11.77 0.77 -4.54
CA ALA A 112 -11.40 -0.62 -4.35
C ALA A 112 -10.62 -1.17 -5.55
N GLY A 113 -9.58 -1.93 -5.27
CA GLY A 113 -8.65 -2.46 -6.27
C GLY A 113 -7.47 -1.55 -6.59
N ASP A 114 -7.35 -0.39 -5.94
CA ASP A 114 -6.16 0.44 -6.03
C ASP A 114 -4.99 -0.19 -5.29
N ALA A 115 -3.80 -0.09 -5.89
CA ALA A 115 -2.54 -0.51 -5.30
C ALA A 115 -1.60 0.67 -5.08
N PHE A 116 -0.81 0.58 -4.00
CA PHE A 116 0.15 1.61 -3.61
C PHE A 116 1.56 1.01 -3.58
N LEU A 117 2.50 1.65 -4.28
CA LEU A 117 3.88 1.22 -4.40
C LEU A 117 4.78 2.14 -3.55
N LEU A 118 5.47 1.55 -2.59
CA LEU A 118 6.46 2.20 -1.73
C LEU A 118 7.86 1.67 -2.05
N GLY A 119 8.84 2.56 -2.09
CA GLY A 119 10.24 2.21 -2.33
C GLY A 119 11.02 1.87 -1.07
N PRO A 120 12.27 1.41 -1.26
CA PRO A 120 13.24 1.21 -0.19
C PRO A 120 13.40 2.46 0.68
N GLU A 121 13.62 2.26 1.97
CA GLU A 121 13.65 3.33 2.97
C GLU A 121 14.79 4.33 2.75
N THR A 122 15.94 3.86 2.26
CA THR A 122 17.14 4.68 2.15
C THR A 122 17.24 5.47 0.86
N ARG A 123 16.72 4.90 -0.26
CA ARG A 123 16.90 5.46 -1.61
C ARG A 123 15.61 5.82 -2.34
N GLY A 124 14.46 5.33 -1.84
CA GLY A 124 13.18 5.48 -2.49
C GLY A 124 13.06 4.68 -3.79
N LEU A 125 11.99 4.88 -4.53
CA LEU A 125 11.79 4.23 -5.84
C LEU A 125 12.79 4.74 -6.87
N PRO A 126 13.42 3.85 -7.67
CA PRO A 126 14.31 4.26 -8.75
C PRO A 126 13.53 4.99 -9.85
N ASP A 127 14.22 5.86 -10.59
CA ASP A 127 13.60 6.65 -11.65
C ASP A 127 13.00 5.77 -12.74
N THR A 128 13.61 4.64 -13.06
CA THR A 128 13.07 3.64 -14.01
C THR A 128 11.69 3.12 -13.62
N VAL A 129 11.40 3.01 -12.32
CA VAL A 129 10.08 2.63 -11.80
C VAL A 129 9.13 3.82 -11.82
N LEU A 130 9.61 5.02 -11.41
CA LEU A 130 8.79 6.23 -11.39
C LEU A 130 8.38 6.70 -12.80
N GLU A 131 9.19 6.42 -13.82
CA GLU A 131 8.91 6.75 -15.22
C GLU A 131 8.11 5.66 -15.94
N SER A 132 7.81 4.57 -15.26
CA SER A 132 7.10 3.44 -15.84
C SER A 132 5.66 3.81 -16.23
N PRO A 133 5.22 3.46 -17.45
CA PRO A 133 3.86 3.72 -17.92
C PRO A 133 2.78 2.89 -17.20
N VAL A 134 3.17 1.94 -16.35
CA VAL A 134 2.23 1.16 -15.54
C VAL A 134 1.67 1.95 -14.36
N LEU A 135 2.28 3.10 -14.01
CA LEU A 135 1.81 3.95 -12.93
C LEU A 135 0.67 4.87 -13.39
N ASP A 136 -0.42 4.86 -12.65
CA ASP A 136 -1.53 5.82 -12.81
C ASP A 136 -1.21 7.19 -12.19
N GLY A 137 -0.18 7.26 -11.38
CA GLY A 137 0.32 8.49 -10.81
C GLY A 137 1.41 8.31 -9.76
N ILE A 138 2.13 9.40 -9.54
CA ILE A 138 3.10 9.53 -8.47
C ILE A 138 2.54 10.54 -7.46
N LEU A 139 2.27 10.05 -6.26
CA LEU A 139 1.65 10.81 -5.19
C LEU A 139 2.67 11.14 -4.10
N ARG A 140 2.48 12.27 -3.44
CA ARG A 140 3.27 12.65 -2.27
C ARG A 140 2.38 12.89 -1.06
N VAL A 141 2.88 12.53 0.11
CA VAL A 141 2.34 13.00 1.38
C VAL A 141 2.89 14.40 1.62
N PRO A 142 2.06 15.42 1.86
CA PRO A 142 2.54 16.77 2.14
C PRO A 142 3.44 16.81 3.38
N MET A 143 4.53 17.54 3.29
CA MET A 143 5.49 17.75 4.38
C MET A 143 5.85 19.24 4.46
N ARG A 144 6.28 19.68 5.64
CA ARG A 144 6.85 21.02 5.78
C ARG A 144 8.17 21.12 4.99
N GLU A 145 8.46 22.32 4.48
CA GLU A 145 9.73 22.62 3.82
C GLU A 145 10.93 22.18 4.66
N ARG A 146 11.99 21.76 4.00
CA ARG A 146 13.26 21.27 4.58
C ARG A 146 13.19 19.92 5.30
N ASN A 147 12.04 19.24 5.38
CA ASN A 147 12.00 17.86 5.84
C ASN A 147 12.37 16.90 4.69
N ARG A 148 13.09 15.82 5.02
CA ARG A 148 13.60 14.87 4.01
C ARG A 148 12.51 13.95 3.50
N SER A 149 11.97 13.14 4.39
CA SER A 149 10.92 12.14 4.08
C SER A 149 10.22 11.71 5.35
N LEU A 150 9.01 11.22 5.21
CA LEU A 150 8.31 10.51 6.27
C LEU A 150 8.80 9.04 6.29
N ASN A 151 8.87 8.44 7.49
CA ASN A 151 9.15 7.02 7.61
C ASN A 151 8.17 6.19 6.76
N VAL A 152 8.65 5.12 6.11
CA VAL A 152 7.85 4.34 5.16
C VAL A 152 6.62 3.71 5.80
N SER A 153 6.71 3.19 7.03
CA SER A 153 5.54 2.61 7.71
C SER A 153 4.50 3.68 8.08
N ASN A 154 4.93 4.90 8.41
CA ASN A 154 4.03 6.03 8.63
C ASN A 154 3.39 6.47 7.30
N THR A 155 4.15 6.48 6.20
CA THR A 155 3.63 6.77 4.86
C THR A 155 2.57 5.75 4.47
N ALA A 156 2.84 4.46 4.68
CA ALA A 156 1.88 3.38 4.43
C ALA A 156 0.58 3.59 5.23
N ALA A 157 0.69 3.95 6.52
CA ALA A 157 -0.47 4.19 7.36
C ALA A 157 -1.32 5.36 6.85
N VAL A 158 -0.69 6.48 6.50
CA VAL A 158 -1.39 7.65 5.96
C VAL A 158 -2.12 7.31 4.67
N VAL A 159 -1.47 6.60 3.75
CA VAL A 159 -2.04 6.21 2.45
C VAL A 159 -3.19 5.24 2.60
N LEU A 160 -3.00 4.15 3.35
CA LEU A 160 -4.01 3.11 3.49
C LEU A 160 -5.25 3.63 4.23
N TYR A 161 -5.06 4.39 5.32
CA TYR A 161 -6.20 4.96 6.06
C TYR A 161 -6.94 6.00 5.24
N GLU A 162 -6.27 6.84 4.44
CA GLU A 162 -6.95 7.78 3.56
C GLU A 162 -7.72 7.06 2.45
N ALA A 163 -7.13 6.06 1.81
CA ALA A 163 -7.82 5.27 0.80
C ALA A 163 -9.02 4.51 1.40
N TRP A 164 -8.83 3.86 2.55
CA TRP A 164 -9.87 3.13 3.27
C TRP A 164 -11.02 4.06 3.71
N ARG A 165 -10.68 5.27 4.18
CA ARG A 165 -11.68 6.32 4.48
C ARG A 165 -12.52 6.67 3.25
N GLN A 166 -11.87 6.87 2.09
CA GLN A 166 -12.56 7.26 0.85
C GLN A 166 -13.50 6.17 0.34
N ILE A 167 -13.20 4.89 0.56
CA ILE A 167 -14.07 3.77 0.20
C ILE A 167 -15.10 3.41 1.29
N GLY A 168 -15.20 4.19 2.38
CA GLY A 168 -16.23 4.06 3.40
C GLY A 168 -15.93 3.08 4.52
N PHE A 169 -14.66 2.79 4.81
CA PHE A 169 -14.20 1.88 5.88
C PHE A 169 -14.86 0.49 5.86
N PRO A 170 -14.94 -0.22 4.72
CA PRO A 170 -15.56 -1.53 4.68
C PRO A 170 -14.85 -2.49 5.65
N GLY A 171 -15.64 -3.20 6.47
CA GLY A 171 -15.14 -4.10 7.52
C GLY A 171 -14.61 -3.40 8.78
N GLY A 172 -14.61 -2.08 8.83
CA GLY A 172 -14.28 -1.31 10.01
C GLY A 172 -15.38 -1.37 11.07
N ALA A 173 -14.99 -1.33 12.36
CA ALA A 173 -15.90 -1.33 13.51
C ALA A 173 -16.16 0.09 14.03
#